data_6c4e08a3b698dbec9495cc3f2b6a1062
#
_entry.id   6c4e08a3b698dbec9495cc3f2b6a1062
#
_cell.length_a   1.000
_cell.length_b   1.000
_cell.length_c   1.000
_cell.angle_alpha   90.00
_cell.angle_beta   90.00
_cell.angle_gamma   90.00
#
_symmetry.space_group_name_H-M   'P 1'
#
loop_
_entity.id
_entity.type
_entity.pdbx_description
1 polymer ?
#
loop_
_entity_poly.entity_id
_entity_poly.type
_entity_poly.pdbx_seq_one_letter_code
_entity_poly.pdbx_strand_id
1 'polypeptide(L)'
;MNSKTPLLDRVPSPKELRALPEKELRQLADELRQETIDAVSVTGGHLGAGLGVVELTVALHYVFNTPDDRLIWDVGHQAYPHKILTGRRDRIRTLRQAGGLSGFTKRSESEYDPFGTAHSSTSISAGLGMAVARDLKNAHNNVVAVIGDGAMSAGMAYEAMNNAGARHSRLIVILNDNDMSIAPPVGAMSAYLARLVSGPTYRSLRETAKQLAQHLPKFIYDKAKRTEEYSRGFWTGGTLFEELGFYYVGPIDGHNLDHLLPVLKNVRDMEKGPVLVHVVTQKGKGYAPAEASADKYHGVNAFDVVTGTQAKPKANAPSYTKVFAESLITEAKHDEKIVAITAAMPSGTGLDLFDKAYPERSFDVGIAEQHAVTFAAGLATEGYKPFCALYSTFLQRGYDQLVHDVAIQNLPVRFAIDRAGLVGADGATHAGSFDVAYLCCLPNMVVMAAADEAELVHMVATAAAYNEGPIAFRYPRGEGVGVEMPARGSVLPIGKGRVVREGHGVALVSFGTRLAEAMKAAEDLMSHGLNTTVIDARFAKPLDHDLL
;
A
#
# COMPACT_ATOMS: atom_id res chain seq x y z
N MET A 1 5.78 38.41 -12.93
CA MET A 1 6.64 37.22 -12.96
C MET A 1 6.00 36.22 -13.90
N ASN A 2 6.70 35.72 -14.91
CA ASN A 2 6.15 34.65 -15.75
C ASN A 2 5.92 33.41 -14.90
N SER A 3 4.72 32.82 -14.99
CA SER A 3 4.40 31.57 -14.31
C SER A 3 5.39 30.47 -14.72
N LYS A 4 5.79 29.61 -13.76
CA LYS A 4 6.60 28.42 -14.06
C LYS A 4 5.78 27.32 -14.77
N THR A 5 4.46 27.41 -14.75
CA THR A 5 3.52 26.41 -15.25
C THR A 5 2.39 27.04 -16.07
N PRO A 6 2.73 27.80 -17.13
CA PRO A 6 1.76 28.66 -17.86
C PRO A 6 0.64 27.85 -18.53
N LEU A 7 0.90 26.59 -18.91
CA LEU A 7 -0.11 25.73 -19.52
C LEU A 7 -1.00 25.10 -18.46
N LEU A 8 -0.43 24.61 -17.37
CA LEU A 8 -1.19 24.05 -16.25
C LEU A 8 -2.10 25.09 -15.59
N ASP A 9 -1.72 26.38 -15.59
CA ASP A 9 -2.55 27.49 -15.11
C ASP A 9 -3.84 27.68 -15.93
N ARG A 10 -3.85 27.20 -17.18
CA ARG A 10 -5.00 27.24 -18.08
C ARG A 10 -5.87 25.98 -17.98
N VAL A 11 -5.48 25.01 -17.17
CA VAL A 11 -6.14 23.70 -17.04
C VAL A 11 -6.61 23.49 -15.59
N PRO A 12 -7.63 24.23 -15.14
CA PRO A 12 -8.17 24.05 -13.79
C PRO A 12 -8.91 22.72 -13.59
N SER A 13 -9.35 22.07 -14.67
CA SER A 13 -10.08 20.80 -14.60
C SER A 13 -9.87 19.94 -15.86
N PRO A 14 -10.27 18.66 -15.84
CA PRO A 14 -10.20 17.77 -17.00
C PRO A 14 -10.98 18.26 -18.23
N LYS A 15 -11.97 19.13 -18.05
CA LYS A 15 -12.72 19.72 -19.15
C LYS A 15 -11.82 20.60 -20.02
N GLU A 16 -11.04 21.48 -19.40
CA GLU A 16 -10.09 22.37 -20.09
C GLU A 16 -8.91 21.56 -20.67
N LEU A 17 -8.48 20.51 -19.98
CA LEU A 17 -7.47 19.57 -20.49
C LEU A 17 -7.90 18.98 -21.84
N ARG A 18 -9.14 18.49 -21.95
CA ARG A 18 -9.67 17.91 -23.19
C ARG A 18 -9.79 18.90 -24.34
N ALA A 19 -9.80 20.19 -24.04
CA ALA A 19 -9.83 21.25 -25.06
C ALA A 19 -8.44 21.59 -25.61
N LEU A 20 -7.35 21.08 -25.01
CA LEU A 20 -5.99 21.35 -25.50
C LEU A 20 -5.68 20.56 -26.77
N PRO A 21 -4.86 21.13 -27.69
CA PRO A 21 -4.26 20.36 -28.77
C PRO A 21 -3.32 19.26 -28.23
N GLU A 22 -3.32 18.09 -28.85
CA GLU A 22 -2.45 16.96 -28.41
C GLU A 22 -0.97 17.34 -28.30
N LYS A 23 -0.48 18.21 -29.18
CA LYS A 23 0.91 18.69 -29.16
C LYS A 23 1.32 19.44 -27.87
N GLU A 24 0.34 19.98 -27.13
CA GLU A 24 0.59 20.69 -25.87
C GLU A 24 0.61 19.75 -24.66
N LEU A 25 0.16 18.50 -24.78
CA LEU A 25 0.03 17.57 -23.67
C LEU A 25 1.38 17.16 -23.06
N ARG A 26 2.47 17.15 -23.84
CA ARG A 26 3.82 16.87 -23.33
C ARG A 26 4.28 18.00 -22.40
N GLN A 27 4.12 19.25 -22.82
CA GLN A 27 4.43 20.40 -21.97
C GLN A 27 3.58 20.38 -20.70
N LEU A 28 2.28 20.07 -20.80
CA LEU A 28 1.42 19.95 -19.64
C LEU A 28 1.91 18.87 -18.67
N ALA A 29 2.35 17.72 -19.18
CA ALA A 29 2.91 16.65 -18.35
C ALA A 29 4.19 17.09 -17.60
N ASP A 30 5.07 17.85 -18.27
CA ASP A 30 6.28 18.39 -17.66
C ASP A 30 5.97 19.41 -16.56
N GLU A 31 5.02 20.31 -16.80
CA GLU A 31 4.55 21.30 -15.82
C GLU A 31 3.86 20.61 -14.62
N LEU A 32 3.05 19.59 -14.88
CA LEU A 32 2.37 18.79 -13.85
C LEU A 32 3.38 18.02 -12.98
N ARG A 33 4.44 17.48 -13.59
CA ARG A 33 5.55 16.83 -12.89
C ARG A 33 6.24 17.79 -11.95
N GLN A 34 6.59 19.00 -12.46
CA GLN A 34 7.25 20.01 -11.65
C GLN A 34 6.36 20.47 -10.48
N GLU A 35 5.08 20.71 -10.70
CA GLU A 35 4.12 21.08 -9.66
C GLU A 35 4.00 19.97 -8.60
N THR A 36 4.01 18.71 -9.01
CA THR A 36 3.98 17.55 -8.09
C THR A 36 5.23 17.51 -7.22
N ILE A 37 6.42 17.72 -7.81
CA ILE A 37 7.69 17.76 -7.07
C ILE A 37 7.68 18.92 -6.07
N ASP A 38 7.31 20.12 -6.52
CA ASP A 38 7.28 21.33 -5.69
C ASP A 38 6.28 21.20 -4.52
N ALA A 39 5.13 20.58 -4.75
CA ALA A 39 4.14 20.35 -3.70
C ALA A 39 4.63 19.35 -2.66
N VAL A 40 5.12 18.18 -3.10
CA VAL A 40 5.56 17.11 -2.19
C VAL A 40 6.86 17.46 -1.47
N SER A 41 7.70 18.32 -2.03
CA SER A 41 8.91 18.82 -1.34
C SER A 41 8.58 19.51 -0.01
N VAL A 42 7.40 20.14 0.07
CA VAL A 42 6.93 20.85 1.28
C VAL A 42 6.18 19.90 2.22
N THR A 43 5.34 19.02 1.68
CA THR A 43 4.41 18.21 2.48
C THR A 43 4.99 16.85 2.88
N GLY A 44 5.98 16.36 2.14
CA GLY A 44 6.29 14.93 2.12
C GLY A 44 5.17 14.12 1.47
N GLY A 45 5.37 12.81 1.36
CA GLY A 45 4.36 11.89 0.80
C GLY A 45 4.92 10.91 -0.21
N HIS A 46 4.05 10.35 -1.06
CA HIS A 46 4.40 9.35 -2.05
C HIS A 46 4.78 10.01 -3.38
N LEU A 47 6.05 10.39 -3.54
CA LEU A 47 6.48 11.13 -4.74
C LEU A 47 6.71 10.23 -5.95
N GLY A 48 7.53 9.20 -5.78
CA GLY A 48 8.01 8.38 -6.91
C GLY A 48 6.90 7.71 -7.70
N ALA A 49 5.88 7.20 -7.01
CA ALA A 49 4.72 6.59 -7.65
C ALA A 49 3.91 7.60 -8.48
N GLY A 50 3.71 8.83 -7.96
CA GLY A 50 3.06 9.92 -8.68
C GLY A 50 3.81 10.34 -9.94
N LEU A 51 5.15 10.47 -9.85
CA LEU A 51 5.99 10.83 -10.99
C LEU A 51 5.97 9.76 -12.10
N GLY A 52 5.84 8.50 -11.74
CA GLY A 52 5.72 7.39 -12.69
C GLY A 52 4.46 7.40 -13.54
N VAL A 53 3.41 8.10 -13.12
CA VAL A 53 2.11 8.09 -13.80
C VAL A 53 1.67 9.47 -14.32
N VAL A 54 2.57 10.42 -14.45
CA VAL A 54 2.21 11.78 -14.91
C VAL A 54 1.62 11.75 -16.30
N GLU A 55 2.32 11.17 -17.28
CA GLU A 55 1.83 11.06 -18.66
C GLU A 55 0.56 10.21 -18.75
N LEU A 56 0.51 9.11 -18.01
CA LEU A 56 -0.67 8.25 -17.94
C LEU A 56 -1.88 9.03 -17.37
N THR A 57 -1.68 9.85 -16.35
CA THR A 57 -2.75 10.68 -15.76
C THR A 57 -3.28 11.69 -16.75
N VAL A 58 -2.38 12.39 -17.47
CA VAL A 58 -2.75 13.33 -18.55
C VAL A 58 -3.54 12.62 -19.64
N ALA A 59 -3.04 11.45 -20.11
CA ALA A 59 -3.69 10.69 -21.16
C ALA A 59 -5.08 10.17 -20.76
N LEU A 60 -5.24 9.67 -19.54
CA LEU A 60 -6.52 9.18 -19.02
C LEU A 60 -7.55 10.30 -18.93
N HIS A 61 -7.21 11.45 -18.38
CA HIS A 61 -8.14 12.58 -18.29
C HIS A 61 -8.40 13.28 -19.63
N TYR A 62 -7.48 13.13 -20.59
CA TYR A 62 -7.67 13.64 -21.95
C TYR A 62 -8.62 12.76 -22.76
N VAL A 63 -8.51 11.43 -22.64
CA VAL A 63 -9.26 10.46 -23.44
C VAL A 63 -10.63 10.16 -22.84
N PHE A 64 -10.73 9.99 -21.53
CA PHE A 64 -11.98 9.65 -20.84
C PHE A 64 -12.68 10.89 -20.29
N ASN A 65 -14.02 10.88 -20.41
CA ASN A 65 -14.86 12.00 -19.96
C ASN A 65 -15.12 11.96 -18.46
N THR A 66 -14.06 12.07 -17.65
CA THR A 66 -14.19 12.16 -16.19
C THR A 66 -14.87 13.49 -15.78
N PRO A 67 -15.75 13.49 -14.74
CA PRO A 67 -16.04 12.39 -13.80
C PRO A 67 -17.13 11.42 -14.25
N ASP A 68 -17.82 11.64 -15.39
CA ASP A 68 -18.86 10.71 -15.89
C ASP A 68 -18.28 9.32 -16.13
N ASP A 69 -17.17 9.22 -16.85
CA ASP A 69 -16.33 8.03 -16.87
C ASP A 69 -15.66 7.88 -15.51
N ARG A 70 -15.75 6.69 -14.92
CA ARG A 70 -15.24 6.40 -13.57
C ARG A 70 -13.77 5.98 -13.62
N LEU A 71 -12.90 6.76 -12.98
CA LEU A 71 -11.46 6.47 -12.87
C LEU A 71 -11.11 6.13 -11.42
N ILE A 72 -10.64 4.90 -11.18
CA ILE A 72 -10.27 4.39 -9.87
C ILE A 72 -8.76 4.17 -9.83
N TRP A 73 -8.10 4.73 -8.84
CA TRP A 73 -6.67 4.53 -8.57
C TRP A 73 -6.50 3.50 -7.46
N ASP A 74 -5.93 2.34 -7.77
CA ASP A 74 -5.61 1.32 -6.75
C ASP A 74 -4.58 1.87 -5.76
N VAL A 75 -4.75 1.61 -4.47
CA VAL A 75 -4.02 2.28 -3.37
C VAL A 75 -4.22 3.80 -3.37
N GLY A 76 -4.09 4.48 -4.51
CA GLY A 76 -4.25 5.92 -4.65
C GLY A 76 -3.05 6.76 -4.20
N HIS A 77 -1.93 6.14 -3.83
CA HIS A 77 -0.69 6.84 -3.44
C HIS A 77 -0.02 7.55 -4.63
N GLN A 78 -0.31 7.13 -5.87
CA GLN A 78 0.14 7.75 -7.12
C GLN A 78 -0.76 8.89 -7.60
N ALA A 79 -1.86 9.22 -6.90
CA ALA A 79 -2.91 10.09 -7.40
C ALA A 79 -2.66 11.61 -7.20
N TYR A 80 -1.45 12.05 -6.87
CA TYR A 80 -1.18 13.49 -6.71
C TYR A 80 -1.32 14.27 -8.03
N PRO A 81 -0.79 13.81 -9.18
CA PRO A 81 -1.07 14.41 -10.47
C PRO A 81 -2.57 14.47 -10.79
N HIS A 82 -3.31 13.42 -10.47
CA HIS A 82 -4.77 13.38 -10.60
C HIS A 82 -5.45 14.47 -9.76
N LYS A 83 -5.05 14.64 -8.50
CA LYS A 83 -5.61 15.71 -7.63
C LYS A 83 -5.35 17.11 -8.20
N ILE A 84 -4.15 17.35 -8.73
CA ILE A 84 -3.79 18.63 -9.35
C ILE A 84 -4.69 18.91 -10.56
N LEU A 85 -4.85 17.94 -11.46
CA LEU A 85 -5.67 18.10 -12.69
C LEU A 85 -7.18 18.15 -12.43
N THR A 86 -7.64 17.75 -11.25
CA THR A 86 -9.06 17.68 -10.88
C THR A 86 -9.48 18.76 -9.88
N GLY A 87 -8.92 19.97 -10.03
CA GLY A 87 -9.36 21.18 -9.32
C GLY A 87 -8.87 21.31 -7.88
N ARG A 88 -7.88 20.52 -7.45
CA ARG A 88 -7.34 20.55 -6.08
C ARG A 88 -5.94 21.15 -6.00
N ARG A 89 -5.44 21.77 -7.07
CA ARG A 89 -4.10 22.34 -7.15
C ARG A 89 -3.82 23.38 -6.07
N ASP A 90 -4.75 24.27 -5.82
CA ASP A 90 -4.57 25.34 -4.81
C ASP A 90 -4.40 24.80 -3.39
N ARG A 91 -4.93 23.59 -3.15
CA ARG A 91 -4.86 22.90 -1.87
C ARG A 91 -3.77 21.84 -1.82
N ILE A 92 -3.04 21.59 -2.91
CA ILE A 92 -2.12 20.44 -2.99
C ILE A 92 -1.03 20.49 -1.91
N ARG A 93 -0.62 21.69 -1.48
CA ARG A 93 0.36 21.89 -0.39
C ARG A 93 -0.21 21.68 1.02
N THR A 94 -1.44 21.20 1.12
CA THR A 94 -2.05 20.73 2.37
C THR A 94 -2.15 19.21 2.44
N LEU A 95 -1.53 18.50 1.51
CA LEU A 95 -1.51 17.02 1.49
C LEU A 95 -1.06 16.46 2.83
N ARG A 96 -1.81 15.47 3.34
CA ARG A 96 -1.49 14.70 4.55
C ARG A 96 -1.42 15.53 5.83
N GLN A 97 -1.98 16.75 5.82
CA GLN A 97 -2.06 17.63 6.99
C GLN A 97 -3.48 17.62 7.57
N ALA A 98 -3.61 18.02 8.83
CA ALA A 98 -4.91 18.16 9.49
C ALA A 98 -5.80 19.16 8.73
N GLY A 99 -7.02 18.75 8.38
CA GLY A 99 -7.94 19.58 7.57
C GLY A 99 -7.53 19.75 6.10
N GLY A 100 -6.42 19.18 5.67
CA GLY A 100 -5.90 19.23 4.30
C GLY A 100 -6.39 18.07 3.43
N LEU A 101 -5.74 17.92 2.27
CA LEU A 101 -6.03 16.84 1.33
C LEU A 101 -5.47 15.51 1.85
N SER A 102 -6.23 14.43 1.64
CA SER A 102 -5.78 13.05 1.88
C SER A 102 -4.61 12.69 0.97
N GLY A 103 -3.71 11.86 1.43
CA GLY A 103 -2.64 11.26 0.62
C GLY A 103 -3.14 10.23 -0.40
N PHE A 104 -4.43 9.91 -0.39
CA PHE A 104 -5.09 8.91 -1.25
C PHE A 104 -6.36 9.50 -1.86
N THR A 105 -6.98 8.81 -2.83
CA THR A 105 -8.28 9.24 -3.35
C THR A 105 -9.36 9.11 -2.27
N LYS A 106 -10.24 10.11 -2.19
CA LYS A 106 -11.26 10.19 -1.15
C LYS A 106 -12.55 10.82 -1.70
N ARG A 107 -13.64 10.05 -1.67
CA ARG A 107 -14.94 10.46 -2.24
C ARG A 107 -15.46 11.81 -1.73
N SER A 108 -15.22 12.13 -0.47
CA SER A 108 -15.67 13.40 0.13
C SER A 108 -14.81 14.61 -0.29
N GLU A 109 -13.70 14.41 -1.00
CA GLU A 109 -12.85 15.50 -1.49
C GLU A 109 -13.24 15.99 -2.89
N SER A 110 -13.70 15.06 -3.75
CA SER A 110 -13.94 15.36 -5.16
C SER A 110 -14.87 14.35 -5.82
N GLU A 111 -15.70 14.82 -6.75
CA GLU A 111 -16.50 13.97 -7.64
C GLU A 111 -15.64 13.12 -8.59
N TYR A 112 -14.38 13.52 -8.81
CA TYR A 112 -13.40 12.76 -9.60
C TYR A 112 -12.81 11.57 -8.84
N ASP A 113 -13.09 11.42 -7.55
CA ASP A 113 -12.71 10.29 -6.71
C ASP A 113 -13.93 9.37 -6.48
N PRO A 114 -14.37 8.56 -7.48
CA PRO A 114 -15.59 7.77 -7.37
C PRO A 114 -15.51 6.69 -6.28
N PHE A 115 -14.29 6.31 -5.89
CA PHE A 115 -13.99 5.34 -4.84
C PHE A 115 -12.85 5.81 -3.96
N GLY A 116 -13.01 5.68 -2.63
CA GLY A 116 -11.95 5.94 -1.66
C GLY A 116 -10.99 4.75 -1.62
N THR A 117 -9.68 5.05 -1.57
CA THR A 117 -8.64 4.02 -1.58
C THR A 117 -7.66 4.21 -0.42
N ALA A 118 -6.62 3.50 -0.36
CA ALA A 118 -5.42 3.50 0.48
C ALA A 118 -4.92 2.07 0.75
N HIS A 119 -5.82 1.08 0.81
CA HIS A 119 -5.46 -0.34 0.79
C HIS A 119 -5.43 -0.82 -0.66
N SER A 120 -4.49 -1.72 -0.98
CA SER A 120 -4.27 -2.22 -2.34
C SER A 120 -5.34 -3.19 -2.83
N SER A 121 -5.36 -3.39 -4.15
CA SER A 121 -6.00 -4.53 -4.82
C SER A 121 -7.53 -4.49 -4.81
N THR A 122 -8.13 -3.33 -4.51
CA THR A 122 -9.58 -3.15 -4.44
C THR A 122 -10.19 -2.58 -5.71
N SER A 123 -9.36 -1.97 -6.58
CA SER A 123 -9.83 -1.17 -7.72
C SER A 123 -10.59 -1.99 -8.77
N ILE A 124 -10.14 -3.21 -9.08
CA ILE A 124 -10.81 -4.07 -10.07
C ILE A 124 -12.18 -4.51 -9.57
N SER A 125 -12.30 -4.93 -8.29
CA SER A 125 -13.59 -5.28 -7.68
C SER A 125 -14.55 -4.10 -7.66
N ALA A 126 -14.09 -2.93 -7.20
CA ALA A 126 -14.90 -1.72 -7.16
C ALA A 126 -15.31 -1.29 -8.59
N GLY A 127 -14.39 -1.36 -9.54
CA GLY A 127 -14.63 -1.07 -10.96
C GLY A 127 -15.65 -2.02 -11.58
N LEU A 128 -15.55 -3.31 -11.28
CA LEU A 128 -16.53 -4.29 -11.74
C LEU A 128 -17.92 -3.99 -11.19
N GLY A 129 -18.02 -3.67 -9.90
CA GLY A 129 -19.30 -3.25 -9.30
C GLY A 129 -19.90 -2.01 -9.97
N MET A 130 -19.06 -1.01 -10.30
CA MET A 130 -19.50 0.18 -11.05
C MET A 130 -19.91 -0.14 -12.50
N ALA A 131 -19.19 -1.03 -13.18
CA ALA A 131 -19.52 -1.48 -14.53
C ALA A 131 -20.88 -2.20 -14.55
N VAL A 132 -21.12 -3.11 -13.61
CA VAL A 132 -22.40 -3.79 -13.46
C VAL A 132 -23.53 -2.80 -13.15
N ALA A 133 -23.29 -1.84 -12.26
CA ALA A 133 -24.29 -0.81 -11.93
C ALA A 133 -24.61 0.10 -13.14
N ARG A 134 -23.61 0.40 -13.98
CA ARG A 134 -23.78 1.11 -15.26
C ARG A 134 -24.70 0.31 -16.18
N ASP A 135 -24.41 -0.99 -16.36
CA ASP A 135 -25.18 -1.86 -17.25
C ASP A 135 -26.64 -2.00 -16.79
N LEU A 136 -26.87 -2.14 -15.49
CA LEU A 136 -28.22 -2.18 -14.90
C LEU A 136 -29.01 -0.88 -15.10
N LYS A 137 -28.32 0.25 -15.25
CA LYS A 137 -28.93 1.55 -15.53
C LYS A 137 -29.06 1.84 -17.03
N ASN A 138 -28.61 0.93 -17.90
CA ASN A 138 -28.48 1.16 -19.34
C ASN A 138 -27.67 2.44 -19.68
N ALA A 139 -26.66 2.74 -18.86
CA ALA A 139 -25.73 3.84 -19.09
C ALA A 139 -24.52 3.36 -19.92
N HIS A 140 -23.74 4.32 -20.46
CA HIS A 140 -22.66 4.00 -21.42
C HIS A 140 -21.28 4.49 -20.99
N ASN A 141 -21.16 5.13 -19.82
CA ASN A 141 -19.89 5.65 -19.34
C ASN A 141 -18.86 4.53 -19.14
N ASN A 142 -17.60 4.87 -19.31
CA ASN A 142 -16.50 3.95 -19.06
C ASN A 142 -16.22 3.77 -17.57
N VAL A 143 -15.64 2.62 -17.23
CA VAL A 143 -15.09 2.37 -15.91
C VAL A 143 -13.63 1.92 -16.10
N VAL A 144 -12.71 2.66 -15.53
CA VAL A 144 -11.26 2.46 -15.65
C VAL A 144 -10.68 2.24 -14.27
N ALA A 145 -10.00 1.12 -14.05
CA ALA A 145 -9.26 0.80 -12.83
C ALA A 145 -7.76 0.79 -13.13
N VAL A 146 -7.00 1.68 -12.50
CA VAL A 146 -5.53 1.70 -12.59
C VAL A 146 -4.95 0.97 -11.40
N ILE A 147 -4.21 -0.10 -11.65
CA ILE A 147 -3.63 -0.97 -10.63
C ILE A 147 -2.13 -1.17 -10.90
N GLY A 148 -1.31 -1.10 -9.84
CA GLY A 148 0.11 -1.41 -9.94
C GLY A 148 0.39 -2.92 -9.97
N ASP A 149 1.53 -3.31 -10.53
CA ASP A 149 2.02 -4.68 -10.60
C ASP A 149 2.09 -5.36 -9.22
N GLY A 150 2.59 -4.67 -8.21
CA GLY A 150 2.61 -5.18 -6.83
C GLY A 150 1.21 -5.45 -6.25
N ALA A 151 0.22 -4.61 -6.55
CA ALA A 151 -1.16 -4.79 -6.10
C ALA A 151 -1.88 -5.92 -6.85
N MET A 152 -1.42 -6.29 -8.04
CA MET A 152 -1.94 -7.42 -8.82
C MET A 152 -1.63 -8.78 -8.18
N SER A 153 -0.69 -8.86 -7.24
CA SER A 153 -0.32 -10.12 -6.58
C SER A 153 -1.34 -10.60 -5.54
N ALA A 154 -2.24 -9.74 -5.06
CA ALA A 154 -3.22 -10.08 -4.04
C ALA A 154 -4.40 -10.89 -4.58
N GLY A 155 -4.94 -11.80 -3.78
CA GLY A 155 -6.04 -12.70 -4.15
C GLY A 155 -7.27 -11.99 -4.68
N MET A 156 -7.69 -10.87 -4.06
CA MET A 156 -8.87 -10.10 -4.49
C MET A 156 -8.76 -9.60 -5.95
N ALA A 157 -7.56 -9.27 -6.44
CA ALA A 157 -7.37 -8.88 -7.84
C ALA A 157 -7.73 -10.04 -8.79
N TYR A 158 -7.31 -11.27 -8.45
CA TYR A 158 -7.64 -12.48 -9.22
C TYR A 158 -9.11 -12.83 -9.14
N GLU A 159 -9.73 -12.77 -7.96
CA GLU A 159 -11.17 -12.98 -7.77
C GLU A 159 -11.99 -12.03 -8.64
N ALA A 160 -11.60 -10.74 -8.65
CA ALA A 160 -12.27 -9.73 -9.44
C ALA A 160 -12.08 -9.96 -10.95
N MET A 161 -10.87 -10.30 -11.40
CA MET A 161 -10.61 -10.61 -12.80
C MET A 161 -11.37 -11.84 -13.27
N ASN A 162 -11.36 -12.93 -12.50
CA ASN A 162 -12.11 -14.14 -12.79
C ASN A 162 -13.61 -13.84 -12.96
N ASN A 163 -14.18 -13.04 -12.08
CA ASN A 163 -15.60 -12.66 -12.18
C ASN A 163 -15.87 -11.72 -13.37
N ALA A 164 -15.00 -10.74 -13.62
CA ALA A 164 -15.13 -9.81 -14.74
C ALA A 164 -15.10 -10.53 -16.10
N GLY A 165 -14.18 -11.49 -16.26
CA GLY A 165 -14.07 -12.30 -17.47
C GLY A 165 -15.28 -13.19 -17.70
N ALA A 166 -15.75 -13.93 -16.68
CA ALA A 166 -16.94 -14.77 -16.77
C ALA A 166 -18.22 -13.98 -17.11
N ARG A 167 -18.30 -12.72 -16.70
CA ARG A 167 -19.43 -11.83 -17.00
C ARG A 167 -19.30 -11.08 -18.32
N HIS A 168 -18.14 -11.10 -18.96
CA HIS A 168 -17.83 -10.28 -20.12
C HIS A 168 -18.14 -8.78 -19.90
N SER A 169 -17.96 -8.31 -18.67
CA SER A 169 -18.28 -6.92 -18.29
C SER A 169 -17.31 -5.95 -18.96
N ARG A 170 -17.84 -4.86 -19.51
CA ARG A 170 -17.01 -3.81 -20.09
C ARG A 170 -16.33 -3.00 -18.98
N LEU A 171 -15.18 -3.46 -18.56
CA LEU A 171 -14.28 -2.87 -17.58
C LEU A 171 -12.90 -2.71 -18.24
N ILE A 172 -12.26 -1.55 -18.05
CA ILE A 172 -10.90 -1.27 -18.51
C ILE A 172 -9.99 -1.33 -17.29
N VAL A 173 -9.03 -2.24 -17.31
CA VAL A 173 -7.98 -2.34 -16.29
C VAL A 173 -6.68 -1.86 -16.89
N ILE A 174 -6.07 -0.84 -16.29
CA ILE A 174 -4.73 -0.35 -16.64
C ILE A 174 -3.75 -0.96 -15.65
N LEU A 175 -2.98 -1.95 -16.08
CA LEU A 175 -1.87 -2.50 -15.31
C LEU A 175 -0.68 -1.55 -15.48
N ASN A 176 -0.36 -0.81 -14.42
CA ASN A 176 0.81 0.06 -14.34
C ASN A 176 1.99 -0.75 -13.80
N ASP A 177 2.78 -1.29 -14.72
CA ASP A 177 3.97 -2.09 -14.43
C ASP A 177 5.20 -1.18 -14.33
N ASN A 178 5.77 -1.06 -13.14
CA ASN A 178 6.97 -0.27 -12.91
C ASN A 178 8.09 -1.07 -12.23
N ASP A 179 7.95 -2.40 -12.21
CA ASP A 179 8.90 -3.36 -11.63
C ASP A 179 9.30 -3.01 -10.19
N MET A 180 8.38 -2.37 -9.44
CA MET A 180 8.58 -1.99 -8.04
C MET A 180 7.28 -1.92 -7.27
N SER A 181 7.25 -2.64 -6.14
CA SER A 181 6.31 -2.40 -5.04
C SER A 181 6.90 -1.36 -4.06
N ILE A 182 6.68 -1.49 -2.77
CA ILE A 182 7.38 -0.75 -1.69
C ILE A 182 8.84 -1.21 -1.61
N ALA A 183 9.07 -2.50 -1.86
CA ALA A 183 10.36 -3.17 -1.98
C ALA A 183 10.51 -3.75 -3.41
N PRO A 184 11.69 -4.29 -3.79
CA PRO A 184 11.84 -5.05 -5.02
C PRO A 184 10.75 -6.13 -5.14
N PRO A 185 10.22 -6.39 -6.35
CA PRO A 185 9.08 -7.27 -6.51
C PRO A 185 9.44 -8.70 -6.14
N VAL A 186 8.51 -9.38 -5.46
CA VAL A 186 8.65 -10.78 -5.07
C VAL A 186 7.59 -11.65 -5.74
N GLY A 187 7.91 -12.92 -5.96
CA GLY A 187 6.98 -13.92 -6.45
C GLY A 187 6.96 -14.14 -7.96
N ALA A 188 6.25 -15.18 -8.36
CA ALA A 188 6.20 -15.65 -9.74
C ALA A 188 5.48 -14.68 -10.71
N MET A 189 4.55 -13.87 -10.20
CA MET A 189 3.83 -12.89 -11.02
C MET A 189 4.79 -11.82 -11.56
N SER A 190 5.65 -11.25 -10.71
CA SER A 190 6.66 -10.27 -11.17
C SER A 190 7.60 -10.85 -12.21
N ALA A 191 8.05 -12.09 -12.01
CA ALA A 191 8.85 -12.80 -13.00
C ALA A 191 8.08 -13.06 -14.30
N TYR A 192 6.76 -13.29 -14.22
CA TYR A 192 5.90 -13.44 -15.38
C TYR A 192 5.75 -12.13 -16.17
N LEU A 193 5.47 -11.01 -15.49
CA LEU A 193 5.37 -9.68 -16.11
C LEU A 193 6.70 -9.27 -16.77
N ALA A 194 7.83 -9.47 -16.09
CA ALA A 194 9.15 -9.20 -16.63
C ALA A 194 9.41 -10.00 -17.94
N ARG A 195 8.93 -11.25 -18.03
CA ARG A 195 9.02 -12.05 -19.28
C ARG A 195 8.13 -11.49 -20.40
N LEU A 196 6.94 -10.97 -20.07
CA LEU A 196 6.07 -10.32 -21.07
C LEU A 196 6.75 -9.09 -21.68
N VAL A 197 7.45 -8.31 -20.85
CA VAL A 197 8.16 -7.08 -21.28
C VAL A 197 9.46 -7.40 -22.03
N SER A 198 10.20 -8.44 -21.62
CA SER A 198 11.52 -8.79 -22.18
C SER A 198 11.49 -9.73 -23.39
N GLY A 199 10.33 -10.32 -23.72
CA GLY A 199 10.19 -11.34 -24.74
C GLY A 199 10.61 -10.90 -26.16
N PRO A 200 11.13 -11.83 -27.00
CA PRO A 200 11.57 -11.49 -28.37
C PRO A 200 10.43 -10.95 -29.23
N THR A 201 9.20 -11.37 -28.96
CA THR A 201 7.98 -10.91 -29.66
C THR A 201 7.73 -9.41 -29.44
N TYR A 202 8.02 -8.89 -28.25
CA TYR A 202 7.90 -7.46 -27.96
C TYR A 202 8.92 -6.62 -28.75
N ARG A 203 10.17 -7.08 -28.83
CA ARG A 203 11.22 -6.38 -29.61
C ARG A 203 10.94 -6.38 -31.10
N SER A 204 10.51 -7.52 -31.67
CA SER A 204 10.21 -7.62 -33.08
C SER A 204 8.94 -6.85 -33.48
N LEU A 205 7.89 -6.87 -32.68
CA LEU A 205 6.67 -6.08 -32.90
C LEU A 205 6.92 -4.56 -32.85
N ARG A 206 7.78 -4.10 -31.96
CA ARG A 206 8.18 -2.69 -31.88
C ARG A 206 8.90 -2.23 -33.16
N GLU A 207 9.74 -3.07 -33.73
CA GLU A 207 10.46 -2.78 -34.97
C GLU A 207 9.55 -2.93 -36.21
N THR A 208 8.71 -3.96 -36.26
CA THR A 208 7.77 -4.22 -37.34
C THR A 208 6.62 -3.21 -37.39
N ALA A 209 6.10 -2.82 -36.23
CA ALA A 209 5.06 -1.78 -36.16
C ALA A 209 5.57 -0.42 -36.63
N LYS A 210 6.84 -0.06 -36.36
CA LYS A 210 7.48 1.13 -36.91
C LYS A 210 7.59 1.10 -38.45
N GLN A 211 7.82 -0.08 -39.03
CA GLN A 211 7.97 -0.23 -40.47
C GLN A 211 6.62 -0.35 -41.21
N LEU A 212 5.61 -0.99 -40.59
CA LEU A 212 4.28 -1.20 -41.18
C LEU A 212 3.34 0.00 -41.06
N ALA A 213 3.47 0.83 -40.04
CA ALA A 213 2.64 2.02 -39.83
C ALA A 213 2.80 3.07 -40.97
N GLN A 214 3.85 2.95 -41.78
CA GLN A 214 4.14 3.88 -42.87
C GLN A 214 3.54 3.51 -44.22
N HIS A 215 3.04 2.26 -44.45
CA HIS A 215 2.84 1.76 -45.83
C HIS A 215 1.60 0.90 -46.12
N LEU A 216 0.56 0.78 -45.26
CA LEU A 216 -0.60 -0.07 -45.52
C LEU A 216 -1.96 0.62 -45.58
N PRO A 217 -2.82 0.33 -46.60
CA PRO A 217 -4.20 0.80 -46.69
C PRO A 217 -5.08 0.17 -45.59
N LYS A 218 -6.02 0.95 -45.01
CA LYS A 218 -6.92 0.57 -43.90
C LYS A 218 -7.61 -0.80 -44.06
N PHE A 219 -7.99 -1.19 -45.26
CA PHE A 219 -8.70 -2.45 -45.54
C PHE A 219 -7.85 -3.72 -45.28
N ILE A 220 -6.54 -3.64 -45.50
CA ILE A 220 -5.62 -4.77 -45.22
C ILE A 220 -5.32 -4.89 -43.74
N TYR A 221 -5.33 -3.77 -43.00
CA TYR A 221 -5.13 -3.71 -41.56
C TYR A 221 -6.20 -4.48 -40.78
N ASP A 222 -7.48 -4.33 -41.14
CA ASP A 222 -8.60 -5.00 -40.43
C ASP A 222 -8.63 -6.52 -40.67
N LYS A 223 -8.17 -6.98 -41.84
CA LYS A 223 -8.12 -8.42 -42.18
C LYS A 223 -6.88 -9.11 -41.57
N ALA A 224 -5.75 -8.42 -41.54
CA ALA A 224 -4.53 -8.89 -40.88
C ALA A 224 -4.70 -8.98 -39.36
N LYS A 225 -5.45 -8.05 -38.76
CA LYS A 225 -5.74 -8.02 -37.33
C LYS A 225 -6.51 -9.27 -36.85
N ARG A 226 -7.53 -9.73 -37.60
CA ARG A 226 -8.28 -10.96 -37.27
C ARG A 226 -7.45 -12.23 -37.40
N THR A 227 -6.52 -12.27 -38.35
CA THR A 227 -5.62 -13.44 -38.55
C THR A 227 -4.50 -13.45 -37.51
N GLU A 228 -4.06 -12.29 -37.07
CA GLU A 228 -3.03 -12.12 -36.02
C GLU A 228 -3.56 -12.48 -34.63
N GLU A 229 -4.83 -12.17 -34.33
CA GLU A 229 -5.50 -12.58 -33.10
C GLU A 229 -5.62 -14.11 -32.98
N TYR A 230 -5.90 -14.80 -34.11
CA TYR A 230 -5.96 -16.27 -34.16
C TYR A 230 -4.59 -16.93 -34.08
N SER A 231 -3.56 -16.30 -34.66
CA SER A 231 -2.21 -16.87 -34.67
C SER A 231 -1.42 -16.63 -33.38
N ARG A 232 -1.70 -15.55 -32.64
CA ARG A 232 -1.06 -15.28 -31.34
C ARG A 232 -1.36 -16.36 -30.31
N GLY A 233 -2.62 -16.79 -30.19
CA GLY A 233 -3.01 -17.86 -29.26
C GLY A 233 -2.38 -19.22 -29.56
N PHE A 234 -1.99 -19.46 -30.83
CA PHE A 234 -1.44 -20.75 -31.26
C PHE A 234 0.09 -20.87 -31.11
N TRP A 235 0.83 -19.73 -31.11
CA TRP A 235 2.31 -19.74 -31.11
C TRP A 235 2.95 -19.28 -29.79
N THR A 236 2.23 -18.58 -28.90
CA THR A 236 2.82 -18.05 -27.67
C THR A 236 2.18 -18.57 -26.38
N GLY A 237 1.12 -19.39 -26.46
CA GLY A 237 0.28 -19.67 -25.29
C GLY A 237 -0.34 -18.35 -24.78
N GLY A 238 -1.66 -18.25 -24.63
CA GLY A 238 -2.34 -17.04 -24.14
C GLY A 238 -1.71 -16.49 -22.86
N THR A 239 -1.78 -15.17 -22.66
CA THR A 239 -1.39 -14.59 -21.36
C THR A 239 -2.35 -15.06 -20.27
N LEU A 240 -1.91 -15.08 -19.02
CA LEU A 240 -2.79 -15.35 -17.87
C LEU A 240 -4.07 -14.50 -17.91
N PHE A 241 -3.97 -13.28 -18.40
CA PHE A 241 -5.10 -12.36 -18.50
C PHE A 241 -6.11 -12.77 -19.57
N GLU A 242 -5.64 -13.31 -20.69
CA GLU A 242 -6.50 -13.86 -21.76
C GLU A 242 -7.22 -15.13 -21.29
N GLU A 243 -6.54 -15.98 -20.54
CA GLU A 243 -7.16 -17.17 -19.92
C GLU A 243 -8.27 -16.77 -18.90
N LEU A 244 -8.11 -15.62 -18.25
CA LEU A 244 -9.15 -15.04 -17.37
C LEU A 244 -10.24 -14.28 -18.14
N GLY A 245 -10.21 -14.30 -19.49
CA GLY A 245 -11.24 -13.69 -20.33
C GLY A 245 -11.07 -12.20 -20.62
N PHE A 246 -9.88 -11.64 -20.37
CA PHE A 246 -9.56 -10.25 -20.72
C PHE A 246 -8.99 -10.14 -22.12
N TYR A 247 -9.36 -9.11 -22.86
CA TYR A 247 -8.62 -8.70 -24.02
C TYR A 247 -7.34 -7.98 -23.58
N TYR A 248 -6.19 -8.57 -23.85
CA TYR A 248 -4.90 -8.03 -23.44
C TYR A 248 -4.31 -7.11 -24.50
N VAL A 249 -3.90 -5.91 -24.07
CA VAL A 249 -3.27 -4.87 -24.90
C VAL A 249 -1.94 -4.45 -24.28
N GLY A 250 -0.86 -4.59 -24.99
CA GLY A 250 0.45 -4.12 -24.52
C GLY A 250 1.56 -5.17 -24.65
N PRO A 251 2.70 -4.96 -23.96
CA PRO A 251 3.01 -3.79 -23.10
C PRO A 251 3.26 -2.49 -23.90
N ILE A 252 2.94 -1.34 -23.31
CA ILE A 252 3.03 0.00 -23.91
C ILE A 252 3.93 0.88 -23.05
N ASP A 253 4.73 1.74 -23.66
CA ASP A 253 5.52 2.75 -22.97
C ASP A 253 4.60 3.83 -22.37
N GLY A 254 4.49 3.84 -21.04
CA GLY A 254 3.63 4.73 -20.27
C GLY A 254 4.13 6.17 -20.18
N HIS A 255 5.36 6.45 -20.62
CA HIS A 255 5.90 7.80 -20.70
C HIS A 255 5.81 8.41 -22.10
N ASN A 256 5.26 7.69 -23.06
CA ASN A 256 5.11 8.16 -24.43
C ASN A 256 3.64 8.41 -24.77
N LEU A 257 3.23 9.69 -24.75
CA LEU A 257 1.87 10.10 -25.09
C LEU A 257 1.46 9.75 -26.52
N ASP A 258 2.40 9.70 -27.48
CA ASP A 258 2.10 9.30 -28.87
C ASP A 258 1.72 7.82 -28.96
N HIS A 259 2.14 6.98 -28.00
CA HIS A 259 1.72 5.58 -27.90
C HIS A 259 0.46 5.44 -27.04
N LEU A 260 0.37 6.15 -25.91
CA LEU A 260 -0.75 6.04 -24.98
C LEU A 260 -2.07 6.52 -25.59
N LEU A 261 -2.08 7.71 -26.22
CA LEU A 261 -3.31 8.34 -26.70
C LEU A 261 -4.06 7.49 -27.74
N PRO A 262 -3.43 7.00 -28.81
CA PRO A 262 -4.11 6.16 -29.79
C PRO A 262 -4.67 4.88 -29.20
N VAL A 263 -3.89 4.21 -28.31
CA VAL A 263 -4.33 2.97 -27.68
C VAL A 263 -5.51 3.20 -26.75
N LEU A 264 -5.43 4.22 -25.87
CA LEU A 264 -6.53 4.52 -24.95
C LEU A 264 -7.80 4.94 -25.69
N LYS A 265 -7.69 5.70 -26.81
CA LYS A 265 -8.84 6.02 -27.67
C LYS A 265 -9.47 4.77 -28.26
N ASN A 266 -8.66 3.87 -28.82
CA ASN A 266 -9.16 2.62 -29.36
C ASN A 266 -9.84 1.75 -28.29
N VAL A 267 -9.25 1.64 -27.09
CA VAL A 267 -9.83 0.90 -25.96
C VAL A 267 -11.12 1.55 -25.46
N ARG A 268 -11.18 2.88 -25.39
CA ARG A 268 -12.41 3.61 -25.05
C ARG A 268 -13.56 3.27 -25.99
N ASP A 269 -13.28 3.16 -27.28
CA ASP A 269 -14.26 2.94 -28.32
C ASP A 269 -14.61 1.45 -28.52
N MET A 270 -13.99 0.53 -27.77
CA MET A 270 -14.35 -0.90 -27.76
C MET A 270 -15.69 -1.10 -27.05
N GLU A 271 -16.62 -1.80 -27.71
CA GLU A 271 -17.95 -2.09 -27.13
C GLU A 271 -17.96 -3.28 -26.17
N LYS A 272 -16.99 -4.19 -26.29
CA LYS A 272 -16.90 -5.44 -25.52
C LYS A 272 -15.68 -5.41 -24.62
N GLY A 273 -15.75 -6.10 -23.50
CA GLY A 273 -14.68 -6.23 -22.53
C GLY A 273 -14.84 -7.50 -21.71
N PRO A 274 -14.04 -7.69 -20.66
CA PRO A 274 -13.09 -6.74 -20.08
C PRO A 274 -11.79 -6.58 -20.88
N VAL A 275 -11.13 -5.44 -20.72
CA VAL A 275 -9.87 -5.13 -21.39
C VAL A 275 -8.78 -4.88 -20.34
N LEU A 276 -7.60 -5.45 -20.51
CA LEU A 276 -6.43 -5.13 -19.71
C LEU A 276 -5.38 -4.46 -20.60
N VAL A 277 -5.02 -3.23 -20.26
CA VAL A 277 -3.96 -2.46 -20.91
C VAL A 277 -2.72 -2.51 -20.04
N HIS A 278 -1.68 -3.17 -20.50
CA HIS A 278 -0.40 -3.25 -19.81
C HIS A 278 0.47 -2.05 -20.18
N VAL A 279 0.73 -1.18 -19.22
CA VAL A 279 1.51 0.06 -19.37
C VAL A 279 2.77 -0.05 -18.54
N VAL A 280 3.93 0.08 -19.18
CA VAL A 280 5.24 0.05 -18.52
C VAL A 280 5.66 1.48 -18.18
N THR A 281 5.94 1.73 -16.92
CA THR A 281 6.36 3.04 -16.41
C THR A 281 7.65 2.94 -15.59
N GLN A 282 8.18 4.07 -15.18
CA GLN A 282 9.34 4.16 -14.31
C GLN A 282 9.02 5.03 -13.09
N LYS A 283 9.10 4.44 -11.91
CA LYS A 283 8.91 5.14 -10.64
C LYS A 283 9.96 6.24 -10.46
N GLY A 284 9.55 7.44 -10.05
CA GLY A 284 10.47 8.58 -9.89
C GLY A 284 10.85 9.32 -11.18
N LYS A 285 10.25 8.97 -12.32
CA LYS A 285 10.58 9.49 -13.67
C LYS A 285 10.63 11.01 -13.73
N GLY A 286 11.73 11.53 -14.31
CA GLY A 286 11.94 12.94 -14.57
C GLY A 286 12.40 13.75 -13.34
N TYR A 287 12.80 13.06 -12.24
CA TYR A 287 13.43 13.69 -11.09
C TYR A 287 14.69 12.91 -10.68
N ALA A 288 15.85 13.42 -11.05
CA ALA A 288 17.12 12.71 -10.89
C ALA A 288 17.38 12.17 -9.46
N PRO A 289 17.11 12.91 -8.36
CA PRO A 289 17.27 12.36 -7.02
C PRO A 289 16.39 11.14 -6.75
N ALA A 290 15.16 11.11 -7.26
CA ALA A 290 14.26 9.96 -7.12
C ALA A 290 14.70 8.78 -7.99
N GLU A 291 15.13 9.04 -9.22
CA GLU A 291 15.64 8.01 -10.13
C GLU A 291 16.92 7.34 -9.60
N ALA A 292 17.76 8.09 -8.87
CA ALA A 292 18.99 7.58 -8.26
C ALA A 292 18.77 6.82 -6.94
N SER A 293 17.68 7.10 -6.22
CA SER A 293 17.37 6.47 -4.94
C SER A 293 16.96 5.01 -5.11
N ALA A 294 17.35 4.14 -4.17
CA ALA A 294 16.99 2.72 -4.17
C ALA A 294 15.46 2.50 -4.03
N ASP A 295 14.79 3.32 -3.20
CA ASP A 295 13.34 3.27 -2.99
C ASP A 295 12.55 4.12 -4.01
N LYS A 296 13.26 4.77 -4.95
CA LYS A 296 12.67 5.66 -5.96
C LYS A 296 11.74 6.73 -5.36
N TYR A 297 12.07 7.19 -4.15
CA TYR A 297 11.23 8.13 -3.39
C TYR A 297 9.79 7.63 -3.22
N HIS A 298 9.66 6.35 -2.87
CA HIS A 298 8.34 5.77 -2.59
C HIS A 298 7.60 6.59 -1.54
N GLY A 299 8.25 6.87 -0.41
CA GLY A 299 7.74 7.75 0.64
C GLY A 299 8.83 8.69 1.12
N VAL A 300 8.58 10.00 1.09
CA VAL A 300 9.57 11.02 1.44
C VAL A 300 9.06 11.96 2.53
N ASN A 301 9.98 12.45 3.34
CA ASN A 301 9.77 13.64 4.16
C ASN A 301 9.83 14.91 3.30
N ALA A 302 9.60 16.08 3.89
CA ALA A 302 9.93 17.34 3.22
C ALA A 302 11.42 17.35 2.78
N PHE A 303 11.70 17.88 1.60
CA PHE A 303 13.03 17.80 1.00
C PHE A 303 13.36 19.07 0.19
N ASP A 304 14.66 19.30 0.00
CA ASP A 304 15.15 20.33 -0.92
C ASP A 304 15.05 19.83 -2.37
N VAL A 305 14.37 20.59 -3.23
CA VAL A 305 14.09 20.17 -4.63
C VAL A 305 15.37 20.04 -5.46
N VAL A 306 16.40 20.87 -5.19
CA VAL A 306 17.63 20.88 -5.99
C VAL A 306 18.53 19.69 -5.66
N THR A 307 18.71 19.43 -4.37
CA THR A 307 19.63 18.39 -3.88
C THR A 307 18.96 17.04 -3.62
N GLY A 308 17.63 17.01 -3.49
CA GLY A 308 16.89 15.83 -3.05
C GLY A 308 17.05 15.51 -1.56
N THR A 309 17.77 16.33 -0.80
CA THR A 309 18.07 16.06 0.61
C THR A 309 16.79 16.15 1.44
N GLN A 310 16.42 15.05 2.09
CA GLN A 310 15.24 14.97 2.94
C GLN A 310 15.51 15.48 4.36
N ALA A 311 14.53 16.18 4.93
CA ALA A 311 14.56 16.59 6.31
C ALA A 311 14.54 15.34 7.22
N LYS A 312 15.54 15.25 8.11
CA LYS A 312 15.60 14.21 9.12
C LYS A 312 15.15 14.79 10.46
N PRO A 313 14.05 14.32 11.04
CA PRO A 313 13.70 14.68 12.42
C PRO A 313 14.83 14.24 13.35
N LYS A 314 15.11 15.04 14.38
CA LYS A 314 16.02 14.61 15.45
C LYS A 314 15.31 13.54 16.26
N ALA A 315 15.84 12.31 16.22
CA ALA A 315 15.37 11.21 17.04
C ALA A 315 16.02 11.29 18.42
N ASN A 316 15.23 11.27 19.48
CA ASN A 316 15.70 11.22 20.87
C ASN A 316 15.77 9.78 21.40
N ALA A 317 15.09 8.85 20.74
CA ALA A 317 15.03 7.44 21.07
C ALA A 317 14.92 6.62 19.78
N PRO A 318 15.23 5.32 19.78
CA PRO A 318 14.99 4.45 18.65
C PRO A 318 13.49 4.33 18.35
N SER A 319 13.13 4.09 17.08
CA SER A 319 11.73 3.80 16.72
C SER A 319 11.31 2.43 17.25
N TYR A 320 10.02 2.28 17.59
CA TYR A 320 9.46 0.99 18.02
C TYR A 320 9.71 -0.12 16.99
N THR A 321 9.59 0.17 15.70
CA THR A 321 9.90 -0.75 14.60
C THR A 321 11.34 -1.28 14.68
N LYS A 322 12.31 -0.40 14.97
CA LYS A 322 13.72 -0.80 15.12
C LYS A 322 13.92 -1.64 16.37
N VAL A 323 13.31 -1.23 17.49
CA VAL A 323 13.38 -2.00 18.76
C VAL A 323 12.82 -3.39 18.59
N PHE A 324 11.67 -3.54 17.92
CA PHE A 324 11.10 -4.84 17.57
C PHE A 324 12.09 -5.70 16.77
N ALA A 325 12.63 -5.16 15.68
CA ALA A 325 13.54 -5.90 14.80
C ALA A 325 14.83 -6.38 15.53
N GLU A 326 15.46 -5.49 16.29
CA GLU A 326 16.67 -5.81 17.06
C GLU A 326 16.41 -6.83 18.18
N SER A 327 15.24 -6.72 18.83
CA SER A 327 14.80 -7.70 19.84
C SER A 327 14.53 -9.06 19.23
N LEU A 328 13.86 -9.11 18.07
CA LEU A 328 13.61 -10.36 17.37
C LEU A 328 14.90 -11.04 16.89
N ILE A 329 15.86 -10.25 16.37
CA ILE A 329 17.21 -10.75 16.03
C ILE A 329 17.90 -11.33 17.26
N THR A 330 17.76 -10.68 18.41
CA THR A 330 18.33 -11.15 19.67
C THR A 330 17.73 -12.49 20.10
N GLU A 331 16.41 -12.65 20.06
CA GLU A 331 15.75 -13.92 20.37
C GLU A 331 16.11 -15.02 19.35
N ALA A 332 16.18 -14.67 18.06
CA ALA A 332 16.54 -15.62 16.99
C ALA A 332 17.97 -16.16 17.06
N LYS A 333 18.88 -15.48 17.78
CA LYS A 333 20.22 -16.03 18.11
C LYS A 333 20.16 -17.22 19.06
N HIS A 334 19.12 -17.29 19.88
CA HIS A 334 18.95 -18.31 20.91
C HIS A 334 17.94 -19.39 20.52
N ASP A 335 17.16 -19.15 19.46
CA ASP A 335 16.16 -20.10 18.99
C ASP A 335 16.10 -20.13 17.45
N GLU A 336 16.61 -21.21 16.87
CA GLU A 336 16.67 -21.39 15.41
C GLU A 336 15.28 -21.61 14.77
N LYS A 337 14.27 -21.89 15.57
CA LYS A 337 12.88 -22.08 15.11
C LYS A 337 12.17 -20.75 14.83
N ILE A 338 12.73 -19.63 15.28
CA ILE A 338 12.15 -18.31 15.01
C ILE A 338 12.34 -17.95 13.54
N VAL A 339 11.22 -17.67 12.87
CA VAL A 339 11.14 -17.18 11.49
C VAL A 339 10.28 -15.92 11.44
N ALA A 340 10.54 -15.05 10.47
CA ALA A 340 9.85 -13.78 10.34
C ALA A 340 9.15 -13.65 8.98
N ILE A 341 7.92 -13.13 8.98
CA ILE A 341 7.06 -13.01 7.80
C ILE A 341 6.56 -11.57 7.72
N THR A 342 6.66 -10.98 6.53
CA THR A 342 6.03 -9.68 6.22
C THR A 342 5.27 -9.75 4.90
N ALA A 343 4.36 -8.81 4.68
CA ALA A 343 3.60 -8.68 3.45
C ALA A 343 3.99 -7.38 2.71
N ALA A 344 5.04 -7.45 1.89
CA ALA A 344 5.62 -6.37 1.10
C ALA A 344 6.11 -5.15 1.90
N MET A 345 6.32 -5.30 3.21
CA MET A 345 6.66 -4.19 4.10
C MET A 345 7.96 -4.43 4.92
N PRO A 346 9.06 -4.94 4.32
CA PRO A 346 10.25 -5.30 5.09
C PRO A 346 10.81 -4.13 5.90
N SER A 347 11.08 -2.99 5.30
CA SER A 347 11.59 -1.80 6.01
C SER A 347 10.54 -1.17 6.93
N GLY A 348 9.27 -1.26 6.56
CA GLY A 348 8.16 -0.72 7.34
C GLY A 348 7.94 -1.46 8.65
N THR A 349 8.22 -2.75 8.70
CA THR A 349 8.13 -3.61 9.89
C THR A 349 9.50 -3.87 10.54
N GLY A 350 10.59 -3.36 9.96
CA GLY A 350 11.97 -3.58 10.42
C GLY A 350 12.54 -4.94 10.04
N LEU A 351 11.78 -5.78 9.31
CA LEU A 351 12.24 -7.11 8.92
C LEU A 351 13.35 -7.09 7.86
N ASP A 352 13.64 -5.96 7.23
CA ASP A 352 14.85 -5.78 6.43
C ASP A 352 16.15 -5.92 7.26
N LEU A 353 16.09 -5.61 8.56
CA LEU A 353 17.21 -5.86 9.49
C LEU A 353 17.30 -7.35 9.86
N PHE A 354 16.16 -8.00 10.06
CA PHE A 354 16.11 -9.43 10.33
C PHE A 354 16.59 -10.25 9.11
N ASP A 355 16.16 -9.86 7.90
CA ASP A 355 16.56 -10.48 6.64
C ASP A 355 18.09 -10.43 6.42
N LYS A 356 18.71 -9.31 6.74
CA LYS A 356 20.18 -9.17 6.68
C LYS A 356 20.89 -10.11 7.67
N ALA A 357 20.30 -10.39 8.83
CA ALA A 357 20.86 -11.27 9.84
C ALA A 357 20.56 -12.74 9.56
N TYR A 358 19.38 -13.04 9.06
CA TYR A 358 18.85 -14.40 8.88
C TYR A 358 18.02 -14.52 7.59
N PRO A 359 18.63 -14.42 6.40
CA PRO A 359 17.91 -14.40 5.12
C PRO A 359 17.11 -15.69 4.87
N GLU A 360 17.58 -16.83 5.35
CA GLU A 360 16.91 -18.14 5.21
C GLU A 360 15.68 -18.31 6.10
N ARG A 361 15.49 -17.40 7.07
CA ARG A 361 14.39 -17.41 8.04
C ARG A 361 13.47 -16.18 7.89
N SER A 362 13.66 -15.41 6.82
CA SER A 362 12.90 -14.22 6.50
C SER A 362 12.05 -14.45 5.24
N PHE A 363 10.76 -14.12 5.31
CA PHE A 363 9.83 -14.38 4.23
C PHE A 363 9.01 -13.11 3.92
N ASP A 364 9.18 -12.56 2.73
CA ASP A 364 8.28 -11.55 2.18
C ASP A 364 7.31 -12.24 1.21
N VAL A 365 6.03 -12.19 1.52
CA VAL A 365 4.98 -12.87 0.73
C VAL A 365 4.31 -11.97 -0.30
N GLY A 366 4.82 -10.75 -0.51
CA GLY A 366 4.17 -9.74 -1.32
C GLY A 366 2.96 -9.11 -0.61
N ILE A 367 2.14 -8.33 -1.33
CA ILE A 367 0.94 -7.72 -0.73
C ILE A 367 -0.16 -8.79 -0.58
N ALA A 368 0.01 -9.68 0.39
CA ALA A 368 -0.84 -10.86 0.58
C ALA A 368 -0.98 -11.22 2.06
N GLU A 369 -1.62 -10.36 2.85
CA GLU A 369 -1.77 -10.52 4.30
C GLU A 369 -2.52 -11.80 4.67
N GLN A 370 -3.53 -12.20 3.89
CA GLN A 370 -4.25 -13.47 4.07
C GLN A 370 -3.29 -14.66 3.98
N HIS A 371 -2.46 -14.67 2.93
CA HIS A 371 -1.43 -15.69 2.74
C HIS A 371 -0.39 -15.66 3.88
N ALA A 372 0.04 -14.48 4.32
CA ALA A 372 1.00 -14.33 5.41
C ALA A 372 0.52 -15.04 6.68
N VAL A 373 -0.75 -14.88 7.05
CA VAL A 373 -1.34 -15.47 8.26
C VAL A 373 -1.45 -16.98 8.11
N THR A 374 -2.00 -17.49 7.01
CA THR A 374 -2.12 -18.96 6.80
C THR A 374 -0.77 -19.62 6.63
N PHE A 375 0.20 -18.96 5.98
CA PHE A 375 1.57 -19.44 5.87
C PHE A 375 2.25 -19.55 7.24
N ALA A 376 2.05 -18.53 8.11
CA ALA A 376 2.52 -18.59 9.50
C ALA A 376 1.88 -19.76 10.26
N ALA A 377 0.56 -19.99 10.08
CA ALA A 377 -0.13 -21.13 10.68
C ALA A 377 0.50 -22.46 10.24
N GLY A 378 0.76 -22.63 8.93
CA GLY A 378 1.43 -23.82 8.40
C GLY A 378 2.83 -24.05 9.01
N LEU A 379 3.64 -22.99 9.14
CA LEU A 379 4.95 -23.09 9.80
C LEU A 379 4.85 -23.48 11.28
N ALA A 380 3.83 -22.97 11.97
CA ALA A 380 3.59 -23.30 13.37
C ALA A 380 3.22 -24.79 13.57
N THR A 381 2.47 -25.40 12.64
CA THR A 381 2.16 -26.86 12.69
C THR A 381 3.39 -27.74 12.59
N GLU A 382 4.44 -27.26 11.92
CA GLU A 382 5.73 -27.94 11.77
C GLU A 382 6.72 -27.59 12.90
N GLY A 383 6.25 -26.89 13.94
CA GLY A 383 7.02 -26.60 15.15
C GLY A 383 7.97 -25.43 15.03
N TYR A 384 7.84 -24.60 13.99
CA TYR A 384 8.50 -23.29 13.89
C TYR A 384 7.78 -22.25 14.75
N LYS A 385 8.46 -21.13 14.98
CA LYS A 385 7.96 -20.00 15.75
C LYS A 385 7.82 -18.77 14.84
N PRO A 386 6.76 -18.72 14.02
CA PRO A 386 6.57 -17.62 13.07
C PRO A 386 6.18 -16.33 13.77
N PHE A 387 6.93 -15.26 13.49
CA PHE A 387 6.56 -13.88 13.79
C PHE A 387 5.98 -13.25 12.52
N CYS A 388 4.67 -13.06 12.49
CA CYS A 388 3.96 -12.43 11.41
C CYS A 388 3.88 -10.92 11.70
N ALA A 389 4.74 -10.13 11.06
CA ALA A 389 4.86 -8.69 11.29
C ALA A 389 4.07 -7.92 10.24
N LEU A 390 2.94 -7.36 10.65
CA LEU A 390 2.00 -6.62 9.82
C LEU A 390 1.61 -5.29 10.47
N TYR A 391 1.19 -4.32 9.65
CA TYR A 391 0.55 -3.13 10.20
C TYR A 391 -0.84 -3.46 10.72
N SER A 392 -1.24 -2.83 11.81
CA SER A 392 -2.55 -3.02 12.42
C SER A 392 -3.70 -2.90 11.39
N THR A 393 -3.67 -1.87 10.56
CA THR A 393 -4.70 -1.66 9.52
C THR A 393 -4.70 -2.74 8.45
N PHE A 394 -3.53 -3.31 8.10
CA PHE A 394 -3.42 -4.33 7.05
C PHE A 394 -3.75 -5.73 7.54
N LEU A 395 -3.55 -6.01 8.83
CA LEU A 395 -3.98 -7.29 9.43
C LEU A 395 -5.50 -7.52 9.32
N GLN A 396 -6.29 -6.45 9.18
CA GLN A 396 -7.74 -6.55 8.91
C GLN A 396 -8.04 -7.42 7.68
N ARG A 397 -7.17 -7.39 6.65
CA ARG A 397 -7.34 -8.22 5.45
C ARG A 397 -7.13 -9.71 5.72
N GLY A 398 -6.32 -10.06 6.71
CA GLY A 398 -6.06 -11.44 7.14
C GLY A 398 -6.92 -11.90 8.32
N TYR A 399 -8.01 -11.20 8.63
CA TYR A 399 -8.80 -11.47 9.83
C TYR A 399 -9.48 -12.85 9.80
N ASP A 400 -10.06 -13.26 8.67
CA ASP A 400 -10.65 -14.59 8.55
C ASP A 400 -9.63 -15.71 8.81
N GLN A 401 -8.43 -15.58 8.23
CA GLN A 401 -7.34 -16.53 8.41
C GLN A 401 -6.83 -16.54 9.88
N LEU A 402 -6.81 -15.37 10.51
CA LEU A 402 -6.46 -15.27 11.92
C LEU A 402 -7.49 -15.98 12.81
N VAL A 403 -8.78 -15.87 12.49
CA VAL A 403 -9.86 -16.58 13.20
C VAL A 403 -9.76 -18.09 12.95
N HIS A 404 -9.87 -18.48 11.68
CA HIS A 404 -10.06 -19.87 11.28
C HIS A 404 -8.77 -20.68 11.31
N ASP A 405 -7.69 -20.15 10.71
CA ASP A 405 -6.47 -20.93 10.54
C ASP A 405 -5.55 -20.88 11.77
N VAL A 406 -5.73 -19.88 12.64
CA VAL A 406 -4.86 -19.69 13.80
C VAL A 406 -5.60 -19.84 15.12
N ALA A 407 -6.59 -18.96 15.42
CA ALA A 407 -7.16 -18.87 16.76
C ALA A 407 -8.01 -20.09 17.13
N ILE A 408 -8.88 -20.57 16.22
CA ILE A 408 -9.73 -21.75 16.44
C ILE A 408 -8.86 -23.01 16.58
N GLN A 409 -7.78 -23.11 15.81
CA GLN A 409 -6.86 -24.25 15.85
C GLN A 409 -5.84 -24.16 17.00
N ASN A 410 -5.84 -23.05 17.74
CA ASN A 410 -4.90 -22.75 18.83
C ASN A 410 -3.43 -22.86 18.42
N LEU A 411 -3.09 -22.41 17.21
CA LEU A 411 -1.72 -22.49 16.70
C LEU A 411 -0.84 -21.35 17.25
N PRO A 412 0.39 -21.65 17.67
CA PRO A 412 1.27 -20.68 18.32
C PRO A 412 1.93 -19.73 17.30
N VAL A 413 1.14 -18.89 16.63
CA VAL A 413 1.59 -17.80 15.76
C VAL A 413 1.79 -16.53 16.57
N ARG A 414 2.88 -15.78 16.30
CA ARG A 414 3.21 -14.51 16.94
C ARG A 414 2.89 -13.37 16.00
N PHE A 415 1.97 -12.50 16.38
CA PHE A 415 1.60 -11.32 15.59
C PHE A 415 2.31 -10.08 16.16
N ALA A 416 3.28 -9.55 15.42
CA ALA A 416 3.90 -8.27 15.70
C ALA A 416 3.14 -7.18 14.94
N ILE A 417 2.34 -6.41 15.68
CA ILE A 417 1.38 -5.46 15.10
C ILE A 417 1.96 -4.05 15.16
N ASP A 418 2.56 -3.63 14.06
CA ASP A 418 3.13 -2.29 13.91
C ASP A 418 2.03 -1.26 13.55
N ARG A 419 2.28 0.02 13.78
CA ARG A 419 1.35 1.13 13.50
C ARG A 419 0.01 0.98 14.25
N ALA A 420 0.03 0.47 15.46
CA ALA A 420 -1.15 0.43 16.31
C ALA A 420 -1.55 1.84 16.77
N GLY A 421 -2.85 2.12 16.76
CA GLY A 421 -3.38 3.44 17.10
C GLY A 421 -3.34 4.45 15.96
N LEU A 422 -3.30 5.74 16.30
CA LEU A 422 -3.28 6.82 15.31
C LEU A 422 -1.88 6.95 14.66
N VAL A 423 -1.85 7.12 13.35
CA VAL A 423 -0.61 7.14 12.56
C VAL A 423 -0.27 8.50 11.95
N GLY A 424 -1.12 9.51 12.15
CA GLY A 424 -0.89 10.88 11.67
C GLY A 424 -1.15 11.04 10.17
N ALA A 425 -0.13 11.36 9.42
CA ALA A 425 -0.21 11.86 8.04
C ALA A 425 -0.95 10.95 7.03
N ASP A 426 -0.98 9.64 7.23
CA ASP A 426 -1.69 8.71 6.33
C ASP A 426 -3.20 8.62 6.64
N GLY A 427 -3.64 9.18 7.76
CA GLY A 427 -5.03 9.40 8.11
C GLY A 427 -5.79 8.14 8.52
N ALA A 428 -7.13 8.23 8.44
CA ALA A 428 -8.05 7.24 8.96
C ALA A 428 -7.89 5.83 8.34
N THR A 429 -7.46 5.75 7.09
CA THR A 429 -7.28 4.49 6.36
C THR A 429 -6.10 3.66 6.87
N HIS A 430 -5.15 4.30 7.55
CA HIS A 430 -3.97 3.64 8.13
C HIS A 430 -3.99 3.58 9.66
N ALA A 431 -5.02 4.14 10.31
CA ALA A 431 -5.16 4.08 11.76
C ALA A 431 -5.39 2.64 12.24
N GLY A 432 -4.58 2.21 13.20
CA GLY A 432 -4.66 0.89 13.84
C GLY A 432 -5.66 0.89 14.99
N SER A 433 -6.95 1.13 14.71
CA SER A 433 -7.96 1.37 15.71
C SER A 433 -8.83 0.16 16.05
N PHE A 434 -8.76 -0.93 15.28
CA PHE A 434 -9.69 -2.04 15.39
C PHE A 434 -9.08 -3.34 15.92
N ASP A 435 -7.74 -3.46 15.92
CA ASP A 435 -7.02 -4.68 16.27
C ASP A 435 -7.34 -5.20 17.67
N VAL A 436 -7.38 -4.35 18.70
CA VAL A 436 -7.75 -4.78 20.06
C VAL A 436 -9.15 -5.39 20.08
N ALA A 437 -10.11 -4.73 19.43
CA ALA A 437 -11.50 -5.20 19.43
C ALA A 437 -11.64 -6.59 18.79
N TYR A 438 -11.10 -6.78 17.59
CA TYR A 438 -11.27 -8.05 16.88
C TYR A 438 -10.34 -9.17 17.41
N LEU A 439 -9.18 -8.84 17.97
CA LEU A 439 -8.31 -9.83 18.59
C LEU A 439 -8.86 -10.32 19.93
N CYS A 440 -9.39 -9.42 20.76
CA CYS A 440 -9.88 -9.80 22.08
C CYS A 440 -11.15 -10.66 22.04
N CYS A 441 -11.94 -10.64 20.98
CA CYS A 441 -13.11 -11.51 20.86
C CYS A 441 -12.76 -12.95 20.45
N LEU A 442 -11.52 -13.22 19.97
CA LEU A 442 -11.13 -14.54 19.50
C LEU A 442 -10.76 -15.50 20.66
N PRO A 443 -11.07 -16.80 20.55
CA PRO A 443 -10.60 -17.78 21.52
C PRO A 443 -9.07 -17.88 21.51
N ASN A 444 -8.49 -18.34 22.62
CA ASN A 444 -7.07 -18.69 22.76
C ASN A 444 -6.07 -17.54 22.55
N MET A 445 -6.51 -16.36 22.12
CA MET A 445 -5.64 -15.24 21.78
C MET A 445 -5.10 -14.55 23.04
N VAL A 446 -3.79 -14.34 23.09
CA VAL A 446 -3.13 -13.42 24.04
C VAL A 446 -2.89 -12.09 23.33
N VAL A 447 -3.25 -10.96 23.96
CA VAL A 447 -3.14 -9.62 23.37
C VAL A 447 -2.41 -8.66 24.31
N MET A 448 -1.26 -8.15 23.89
CA MET A 448 -0.39 -7.25 24.65
C MET A 448 -0.24 -5.89 23.95
N ALA A 449 0.04 -4.84 24.71
CA ALA A 449 0.45 -3.54 24.17
C ALA A 449 1.60 -2.95 24.98
N ALA A 450 2.69 -2.62 24.30
CA ALA A 450 3.87 -2.07 24.92
C ALA A 450 3.64 -0.63 25.42
N ALA A 451 3.95 -0.37 26.68
CA ALA A 451 3.87 0.96 27.27
C ALA A 451 5.01 1.87 26.80
N ASP A 452 6.17 1.29 26.55
CA ASP A 452 7.38 1.95 26.08
C ASP A 452 8.28 0.95 25.31
N GLU A 453 9.43 1.42 24.84
CA GLU A 453 10.38 0.60 24.08
C GLU A 453 10.99 -0.55 24.92
N ALA A 454 11.16 -0.38 26.23
CA ALA A 454 11.68 -1.44 27.09
C ALA A 454 10.63 -2.55 27.29
N GLU A 455 9.36 -2.20 27.49
CA GLU A 455 8.25 -3.17 27.54
C GLU A 455 8.12 -3.93 26.22
N LEU A 456 8.39 -3.29 25.07
CA LEU A 456 8.39 -3.97 23.78
C LEU A 456 9.47 -5.08 23.72
N VAL A 457 10.68 -4.83 24.24
CA VAL A 457 11.73 -5.84 24.33
C VAL A 457 11.27 -7.05 25.15
N HIS A 458 10.61 -6.82 26.30
CA HIS A 458 10.02 -7.87 27.12
C HIS A 458 8.89 -8.63 26.42
N MET A 459 8.05 -7.93 25.67
CA MET A 459 6.94 -8.57 24.93
C MET A 459 7.42 -9.43 23.76
N VAL A 460 8.50 -9.06 23.08
CA VAL A 460 9.12 -9.90 22.05
C VAL A 460 9.68 -11.18 22.67
N ALA A 461 10.39 -11.10 23.80
CA ALA A 461 10.89 -12.27 24.53
C ALA A 461 9.74 -13.15 25.04
N THR A 462 8.66 -12.55 25.54
CA THR A 462 7.46 -13.27 25.99
C THR A 462 6.81 -14.02 24.83
N ALA A 463 6.63 -13.36 23.68
CA ALA A 463 6.07 -14.00 22.49
C ALA A 463 6.96 -15.13 21.96
N ALA A 464 8.29 -14.98 22.00
CA ALA A 464 9.23 -16.03 21.59
C ALA A 464 9.15 -17.27 22.51
N ALA A 465 8.91 -17.07 23.81
CA ALA A 465 8.79 -18.15 24.79
C ALA A 465 7.41 -18.82 24.79
N TYR A 466 6.34 -18.10 24.43
CA TYR A 466 4.97 -18.58 24.51
C TYR A 466 4.61 -19.56 23.39
N ASN A 467 4.18 -20.79 23.74
CA ASN A 467 3.84 -21.85 22.78
C ASN A 467 2.46 -22.49 23.02
N GLU A 468 1.65 -21.93 23.92
CA GLU A 468 0.34 -22.50 24.27
C GLU A 468 -0.80 -22.08 23.33
N GLY A 469 -0.54 -21.13 22.44
CA GLY A 469 -1.51 -20.63 21.47
C GLY A 469 -1.04 -19.35 20.79
N PRO A 470 -1.93 -18.65 20.08
CA PRO A 470 -1.58 -17.42 19.38
C PRO A 470 -1.39 -16.25 20.34
N ILE A 471 -0.39 -15.42 20.05
CA ILE A 471 -0.05 -14.24 20.83
C ILE A 471 0.20 -13.03 19.94
N ALA A 472 -0.37 -11.90 20.30
CA ALA A 472 -0.19 -10.62 19.62
C ALA A 472 0.38 -9.57 20.57
N PHE A 473 1.30 -8.76 20.06
CA PHE A 473 1.78 -7.56 20.74
C PHE A 473 1.76 -6.40 19.76
N ARG A 474 1.28 -5.27 20.24
CA ARG A 474 1.05 -4.07 19.42
C ARG A 474 1.89 -2.90 19.91
N TYR A 475 2.38 -2.10 18.96
CA TYR A 475 3.21 -0.93 19.21
C TYR A 475 2.94 0.16 18.15
N PRO A 476 3.12 1.45 18.49
CA PRO A 476 2.77 2.55 17.61
C PRO A 476 3.83 2.82 16.55
N ARG A 477 3.44 3.60 15.55
CA ARG A 477 4.39 4.31 14.70
C ARG A 477 5.09 5.42 15.49
N GLY A 478 6.42 5.50 15.41
CA GLY A 478 7.20 6.59 16.01
C GLY A 478 8.35 6.10 16.86
N GLU A 479 8.91 7.04 17.59
CA GLU A 479 10.04 6.83 18.48
C GLU A 479 9.56 6.45 19.89
N GLY A 480 10.42 5.74 20.62
CA GLY A 480 10.25 5.49 22.04
C GLY A 480 10.29 6.79 22.86
N VAL A 481 10.09 6.65 24.16
CA VAL A 481 10.10 7.78 25.10
C VAL A 481 11.49 8.04 25.71
N GLY A 482 12.49 7.21 25.42
CA GLY A 482 13.87 7.35 25.87
C GLY A 482 14.18 6.65 27.19
N VAL A 483 13.47 5.55 27.48
CA VAL A 483 13.76 4.72 28.66
C VAL A 483 14.98 3.82 28.41
N GLU A 484 15.67 3.43 29.49
CA GLU A 484 16.74 2.46 29.42
C GLU A 484 16.19 1.07 29.00
N MET A 485 16.75 0.51 27.93
CA MET A 485 16.32 -0.77 27.40
C MET A 485 17.25 -1.91 27.88
N PRO A 486 16.69 -3.06 28.26
CA PRO A 486 17.51 -4.23 28.56
C PRO A 486 18.15 -4.79 27.27
N ALA A 487 19.34 -5.38 27.39
CA ALA A 487 20.02 -6.02 26.27
C ALA A 487 19.23 -7.23 25.71
N ARG A 488 18.41 -7.87 26.55
CA ARG A 488 17.47 -8.94 26.21
C ARG A 488 16.24 -8.85 27.11
N GLY A 489 15.07 -9.17 26.57
CA GLY A 489 13.82 -9.13 27.32
C GLY A 489 13.72 -10.27 28.35
N SER A 490 12.98 -10.02 29.42
CA SER A 490 12.48 -11.01 30.36
C SER A 490 11.09 -11.47 29.96
N VAL A 491 10.77 -12.74 30.15
CA VAL A 491 9.43 -13.27 29.89
C VAL A 491 8.45 -12.73 30.91
N LEU A 492 7.42 -12.07 30.45
CA LEU A 492 6.35 -11.54 31.30
C LEU A 492 5.37 -12.64 31.68
N PRO A 493 4.87 -12.70 32.92
CA PRO A 493 3.77 -13.58 33.27
C PRO A 493 2.51 -13.19 32.49
N ILE A 494 1.93 -14.16 31.75
CA ILE A 494 0.76 -13.92 30.91
C ILE A 494 -0.41 -13.43 31.76
N GLY A 495 -1.05 -12.33 31.28
CA GLY A 495 -2.21 -11.74 31.94
C GLY A 495 -1.90 -10.97 33.23
N LYS A 496 -0.65 -10.60 33.47
CA LYS A 496 -0.27 -9.82 34.65
C LYS A 496 0.17 -8.39 34.28
N GLY A 497 -0.59 -7.42 34.82
CA GLY A 497 -0.25 -6.01 34.80
C GLY A 497 0.75 -5.63 35.91
N ARG A 498 1.01 -4.32 36.06
CA ARG A 498 1.85 -3.79 37.13
C ARG A 498 1.32 -2.45 37.63
N VAL A 499 1.45 -2.19 38.95
CA VAL A 499 1.29 -0.85 39.51
C VAL A 499 2.56 -0.06 39.26
N VAL A 500 2.44 1.06 38.56
CA VAL A 500 3.55 1.97 38.23
C VAL A 500 3.65 3.08 39.27
N ARG A 501 2.51 3.48 39.84
CA ARG A 501 2.41 4.48 40.91
C ARG A 501 1.33 4.08 41.88
N GLU A 502 1.67 4.06 43.14
CA GLU A 502 0.71 3.84 44.22
C GLU A 502 -0.06 5.13 44.53
N GLY A 503 -1.35 5.01 44.78
CA GLY A 503 -2.25 6.07 45.15
C GLY A 503 -3.52 5.53 45.81
N HIS A 504 -4.54 6.38 45.94
CA HIS A 504 -5.84 6.01 46.50
C HIS A 504 -6.97 6.84 45.87
N GLY A 505 -8.18 6.34 45.94
CA GLY A 505 -9.39 7.01 45.48
C GLY A 505 -9.70 6.84 44.01
N VAL A 506 -8.70 6.99 43.12
CA VAL A 506 -8.85 6.83 41.66
C VAL A 506 -7.69 6.04 41.12
N ALA A 507 -7.97 5.11 40.21
CA ALA A 507 -6.95 4.41 39.45
C ALA A 507 -7.01 4.81 37.96
N LEU A 508 -5.85 5.12 37.37
CA LEU A 508 -5.64 5.32 35.95
C LEU A 508 -5.06 4.03 35.35
N VAL A 509 -5.89 3.25 34.66
CA VAL A 509 -5.48 2.01 34.05
C VAL A 509 -5.11 2.31 32.59
N SER A 510 -3.83 2.17 32.24
CA SER A 510 -3.30 2.41 30.91
C SER A 510 -3.04 1.11 30.18
N PHE A 511 -3.26 1.12 28.86
CA PHE A 511 -2.93 0.02 27.98
C PHE A 511 -2.08 0.53 26.79
N GLY A 512 -0.81 0.13 26.79
CA GLY A 512 0.17 0.58 25.81
C GLY A 512 0.74 1.97 26.08
N THR A 513 1.17 2.67 25.05
CA THR A 513 1.99 3.90 25.13
C THR A 513 1.31 5.11 25.77
N ARG A 514 0.02 5.03 26.10
CA ARG A 514 -0.67 6.08 26.88
C ARG A 514 -0.25 6.12 28.35
N LEU A 515 0.64 5.21 28.78
CA LEU A 515 1.16 5.21 30.14
C LEU A 515 1.88 6.52 30.50
N ALA A 516 2.68 7.07 29.57
CA ALA A 516 3.40 8.31 29.81
C ALA A 516 2.46 9.50 30.08
N GLU A 517 1.34 9.60 29.33
CA GLU A 517 0.31 10.62 29.56
C GLU A 517 -0.49 10.37 30.85
N ALA A 518 -0.75 9.10 31.18
CA ALA A 518 -1.39 8.74 32.44
C ALA A 518 -0.53 9.14 33.64
N MET A 519 0.79 8.98 33.56
CA MET A 519 1.73 9.42 34.58
C MET A 519 1.70 10.96 34.77
N LYS A 520 1.74 11.71 33.65
CA LYS A 520 1.62 13.18 33.70
C LYS A 520 0.29 13.63 34.29
N ALA A 521 -0.81 13.00 33.86
CA ALA A 521 -2.13 13.29 34.43
C ALA A 521 -2.19 13.00 35.94
N ALA A 522 -1.52 11.94 36.42
CA ALA A 522 -1.42 11.63 37.82
C ALA A 522 -0.62 12.67 38.61
N GLU A 523 0.43 13.26 38.00
CA GLU A 523 1.19 14.37 38.59
C GLU A 523 0.32 15.65 38.68
N ASP A 524 -0.40 15.98 37.62
CA ASP A 524 -1.33 17.11 37.58
C ASP A 524 -2.44 16.96 38.63
N LEU A 525 -3.05 15.78 38.75
CA LEU A 525 -4.07 15.45 39.72
C LEU A 525 -3.54 15.55 41.18
N MET A 526 -2.30 15.13 41.39
CA MET A 526 -1.64 15.27 42.71
C MET A 526 -1.53 16.74 43.13
N SER A 527 -1.26 17.65 42.19
CA SER A 527 -1.22 19.10 42.47
C SER A 527 -2.59 19.66 42.94
N HIS A 528 -3.68 18.94 42.62
CA HIS A 528 -5.05 19.24 43.05
C HIS A 528 -5.50 18.41 44.27
N GLY A 529 -4.58 17.72 44.92
CA GLY A 529 -4.85 16.92 46.13
C GLY A 529 -5.39 15.51 45.87
N LEU A 530 -5.39 15.06 44.61
CA LEU A 530 -5.82 13.70 44.20
C LEU A 530 -4.61 12.80 43.94
N ASN A 531 -4.27 11.93 44.90
CA ASN A 531 -3.21 10.94 44.74
C ASN A 531 -3.75 9.70 44.03
N THR A 532 -3.49 9.57 42.73
CA THR A 532 -4.03 8.50 41.89
C THR A 532 -3.06 7.33 41.77
N THR A 533 -3.61 6.10 41.78
CA THR A 533 -2.89 4.91 41.37
C THR A 533 -2.76 4.91 39.85
N VAL A 534 -1.58 4.53 39.31
CA VAL A 534 -1.38 4.32 37.84
C VAL A 534 -0.98 2.89 37.61
N ILE A 535 -1.70 2.23 36.71
CA ILE A 535 -1.54 0.82 36.37
C ILE A 535 -1.20 0.72 34.87
N ASP A 536 -0.15 -0.03 34.57
CA ASP A 536 0.11 -0.54 33.21
C ASP A 536 -0.53 -1.93 33.09
N ALA A 537 -1.62 -2.02 32.34
CA ALA A 537 -2.36 -3.26 32.17
C ALA A 537 -1.57 -4.32 31.38
N ARG A 538 -0.61 -3.94 30.54
CA ARG A 538 0.17 -4.81 29.65
C ARG A 538 -0.66 -5.70 28.72
N PHE A 539 -1.68 -6.36 29.26
CA PHE A 539 -2.54 -7.33 28.58
C PHE A 539 -3.98 -6.82 28.48
N ALA A 540 -4.55 -6.85 27.29
CA ALA A 540 -5.98 -6.71 27.11
C ALA A 540 -6.68 -8.08 27.22
N LYS A 541 -5.94 -9.18 26.93
CA LYS A 541 -6.40 -10.56 27.06
C LYS A 541 -5.21 -11.50 27.32
N PRO A 542 -5.27 -12.34 28.36
CA PRO A 542 -6.23 -12.23 29.46
C PRO A 542 -5.99 -10.97 30.29
N LEU A 543 -7.04 -10.44 30.90
CA LEU A 543 -6.97 -9.28 31.77
C LEU A 543 -6.58 -9.69 33.20
N ASP A 544 -5.80 -8.85 33.89
CA ASP A 544 -5.43 -9.10 35.28
C ASP A 544 -6.57 -8.72 36.24
N HIS A 545 -7.51 -9.65 36.42
CA HIS A 545 -8.66 -9.42 37.30
C HIS A 545 -8.29 -9.26 38.78
N ASP A 546 -7.15 -9.83 39.23
CA ASP A 546 -6.72 -9.69 40.61
C ASP A 546 -6.18 -8.29 40.90
N LEU A 547 -5.57 -7.66 39.89
CA LEU A 547 -5.01 -6.31 40.01
C LEU A 547 -6.09 -5.25 39.87
N LEU A 548 -7.11 -5.45 39.02
CA LEU A 548 -8.18 -4.48 38.73
C LEU A 548 -9.35 -4.59 39.72
#